data_62a22aed30b1f0bc704da67085a7ae47
#
_entry.id   62a22aed30b1f0bc704da67085a7ae47
#
_cell.length_a   1.000
_cell.length_b   1.000
_cell.length_c   1.000
_cell.angle_alpha   90.00
_cell.angle_beta   90.00
_cell.angle_gamma   90.00
#
_symmetry.space_group_name_H-M   'P 1'
#
loop_
_entity.id
_entity.type
_entity.pdbx_description
1 polymer ?
#
loop_
_entity_poly.entity_id
_entity_poly.type
_entity_poly.pdbx_seq_one_letter_code
_entity_poly.pdbx_strand_id
1 'polypeptide(L)'
;MPKITNIETIPFCLPMNGALSWGQASTMHSVEHVLVRVRSDTGHTGLAEAPPRPTIYGETPQSIQTIIKDHLAPRLIGLDVADIETANRCMDIIANNHTAKGAVDMALHECLAATRNQSLLDFMAPPNRQIRVSYILGMSDRQTMLAEAKQVYDRGVRVLKVKVGRNFTDDLNLIRTLQAEFVGSDLWLYADANEGLNLNQAETQLRELADLGILYVEEPLPVELILERVGLRAAEALPIIADDSTFGPQALNRELRFNTFDILNIKTARTGYSHSRQMLNMAIAGHKGVMVGSQASSTLGTIRAAIFAGLAGIEYPSELSFFLKLEDDIVTRPIELKNGYLDLNTLADISVDSDRLRKFTNNIS
;
A
#
# COMPACT_ATOMS: atom_id res chain seq x y z
N MET A 1 26.02 -21.48 2.17
CA MET A 1 24.72 -20.84 1.94
C MET A 1 24.95 -19.51 1.22
N PRO A 2 24.08 -19.11 0.28
CA PRO A 2 24.27 -17.88 -0.49
C PRO A 2 24.35 -16.65 0.40
N LYS A 3 25.36 -15.79 0.17
CA LYS A 3 25.59 -14.58 0.99
C LYS A 3 25.22 -13.32 0.22
N ILE A 4 24.71 -12.31 0.93
CA ILE A 4 24.48 -10.98 0.38
C ILE A 4 25.84 -10.36 0.02
N THR A 5 25.99 -9.94 -1.25
CA THR A 5 27.24 -9.31 -1.73
C THR A 5 27.06 -7.84 -2.08
N ASN A 6 25.87 -7.43 -2.46
CA ASN A 6 25.62 -6.04 -2.84
C ASN A 6 24.17 -5.65 -2.60
N ILE A 7 23.93 -4.39 -2.23
CA ILE A 7 22.61 -3.74 -2.18
C ILE A 7 22.75 -2.42 -2.94
N GLU A 8 22.07 -2.34 -4.07
CA GLU A 8 22.14 -1.20 -4.99
C GLU A 8 20.80 -0.44 -4.98
N THR A 9 20.86 0.86 -5.16
CA THR A 9 19.69 1.74 -5.22
C THR A 9 19.69 2.54 -6.52
N ILE A 10 18.55 2.60 -7.21
CA ILE A 10 18.37 3.32 -8.46
C ILE A 10 17.12 4.18 -8.34
N PRO A 11 17.22 5.51 -8.19
CA PRO A 11 16.06 6.38 -8.14
C PRO A 11 15.41 6.50 -9.53
N PHE A 12 14.09 6.63 -9.58
CA PHE A 12 13.34 6.84 -10.82
C PHE A 12 12.05 7.62 -10.54
N CYS A 13 11.52 8.31 -11.57
CA CYS A 13 10.31 9.12 -11.48
C CYS A 13 9.36 8.79 -12.63
N LEU A 14 8.11 8.45 -12.30
CA LEU A 14 7.08 8.07 -13.27
C LEU A 14 6.07 9.19 -13.47
N PRO A 15 5.64 9.45 -14.74
CA PRO A 15 4.58 10.40 -15.04
C PRO A 15 3.21 9.85 -14.65
N MET A 16 2.30 10.74 -14.27
CA MET A 16 0.92 10.40 -13.91
C MET A 16 -0.09 10.95 -14.91
N ASN A 17 -1.18 10.23 -15.11
CA ASN A 17 -2.38 10.73 -15.79
C ASN A 17 -3.15 11.67 -14.83
N GLY A 18 -2.86 12.96 -14.90
CA GLY A 18 -3.44 13.96 -14.01
C GLY A 18 -2.73 14.04 -12.65
N ALA A 19 -3.45 14.49 -11.63
CA ALA A 19 -2.92 14.65 -10.27
C ALA A 19 -3.69 13.78 -9.28
N LEU A 20 -3.02 13.37 -8.19
CA LEU A 20 -3.68 12.74 -7.04
C LEU A 20 -3.58 13.69 -5.84
N SER A 21 -4.73 14.08 -5.29
CA SER A 21 -4.80 14.87 -4.06
C SER A 21 -5.41 14.08 -2.92
N TRP A 22 -4.86 14.23 -1.70
CA TRP A 22 -5.35 13.57 -0.49
C TRP A 22 -5.07 14.40 0.76
N GLY A 23 -5.70 14.03 1.89
CA GLY A 23 -5.55 14.74 3.16
C GLY A 23 -5.90 16.23 3.02
N GLN A 24 -5.27 17.11 3.80
CA GLN A 24 -5.60 18.54 3.85
C GLN A 24 -4.99 19.34 2.68
N ALA A 25 -3.77 19.02 2.24
CA ALA A 25 -3.03 19.86 1.28
C ALA A 25 -2.05 19.08 0.37
N SER A 26 -2.04 17.75 0.40
CA SER A 26 -1.10 16.97 -0.40
C SER A 26 -1.59 16.79 -1.83
N THR A 27 -0.72 17.03 -2.81
CA THR A 27 -0.99 16.78 -4.24
C THR A 27 0.28 16.26 -4.92
N MET A 28 0.12 15.31 -5.83
CA MET A 28 1.18 14.64 -6.56
C MET A 28 0.86 14.64 -8.05
N HIS A 29 1.83 15.02 -8.89
CA HIS A 29 1.73 15.05 -10.36
C HIS A 29 2.64 14.03 -11.03
N SER A 30 3.61 13.50 -10.31
CA SER A 30 4.51 12.41 -10.69
C SER A 30 4.86 11.61 -9.44
N VAL A 31 5.32 10.38 -9.60
CA VAL A 31 5.72 9.56 -8.48
C VAL A 31 7.19 9.22 -8.53
N GLU A 32 7.91 9.63 -7.49
CA GLU A 32 9.29 9.25 -7.28
C GLU A 32 9.37 7.92 -6.52
N HIS A 33 10.36 7.10 -6.90
CA HIS A 33 10.66 5.81 -6.29
C HIS A 33 12.16 5.58 -6.24
N VAL A 34 12.59 4.65 -5.39
CA VAL A 34 13.94 4.12 -5.41
C VAL A 34 13.86 2.60 -5.60
N LEU A 35 14.32 2.09 -6.74
CA LEU A 35 14.47 0.66 -6.94
C LEU A 35 15.62 0.17 -6.06
N VAL A 36 15.38 -0.88 -5.30
CA VAL A 36 16.36 -1.58 -4.45
C VAL A 36 16.64 -2.94 -5.08
N ARG A 37 17.93 -3.24 -5.28
CA ARG A 37 18.41 -4.50 -5.83
C ARG A 37 19.36 -5.17 -4.83
N VAL A 38 19.02 -6.36 -4.37
CA VAL A 38 19.88 -7.20 -3.53
C VAL A 38 20.49 -8.28 -4.41
N ARG A 39 21.81 -8.53 -4.28
CA ARG A 39 22.55 -9.58 -4.99
C ARG A 39 23.21 -10.54 -4.02
N SER A 40 23.21 -11.83 -4.38
CA SER A 40 23.96 -12.87 -3.69
C SER A 40 25.28 -13.21 -4.40
N ASP A 41 26.18 -13.89 -3.70
CA ASP A 41 27.46 -14.45 -4.23
C ASP A 41 27.25 -15.56 -5.26
N THR A 42 26.03 -16.12 -5.35
CA THR A 42 25.64 -17.10 -6.37
C THR A 42 25.06 -16.44 -7.64
N GLY A 43 25.07 -15.09 -7.71
CA GLY A 43 24.60 -14.33 -8.87
C GLY A 43 23.09 -14.07 -8.90
N HIS A 44 22.31 -14.60 -7.95
CA HIS A 44 20.88 -14.32 -7.88
C HIS A 44 20.59 -12.91 -7.37
N THR A 45 19.49 -12.36 -7.83
CA THR A 45 19.05 -11.01 -7.46
C THR A 45 17.59 -10.99 -7.05
N GLY A 46 17.26 -10.04 -6.18
CA GLY A 46 15.88 -9.67 -5.87
C GLY A 46 15.69 -8.16 -6.00
N LEU A 47 14.48 -7.75 -6.38
CA LEU A 47 14.09 -6.37 -6.66
C LEU A 47 12.85 -5.97 -5.86
N ALA A 48 12.88 -4.77 -5.30
CA ALA A 48 11.71 -4.10 -4.75
C ALA A 48 11.84 -2.59 -4.94
N GLU A 49 10.79 -1.85 -4.63
CA GLU A 49 10.84 -0.39 -4.64
C GLU A 49 10.57 0.19 -3.26
N ALA A 50 11.23 1.31 -2.95
CA ALA A 50 10.94 2.17 -1.81
C ALA A 50 10.24 3.44 -2.33
N PRO A 51 8.96 3.67 -2.01
CA PRO A 51 8.26 4.89 -2.37
C PRO A 51 8.55 6.00 -1.34
N PRO A 52 9.31 7.04 -1.67
CA PRO A 52 9.52 8.17 -0.78
C PRO A 52 8.21 8.93 -0.58
N ARG A 53 7.92 9.29 0.67
CA ARG A 53 6.73 10.06 1.03
C ARG A 53 7.11 11.04 2.14
N PRO A 54 7.67 12.22 1.80
CA PRO A 54 8.16 13.18 2.78
C PRO A 54 7.10 13.62 3.79
N THR A 55 5.85 13.75 3.35
CA THR A 55 4.72 14.18 4.20
C THR A 55 4.14 13.08 5.09
N ILE A 56 4.53 11.81 4.86
CA ILE A 56 4.02 10.66 5.63
C ILE A 56 5.15 10.03 6.46
N TYR A 57 6.30 9.78 5.82
CA TYR A 57 7.43 9.06 6.44
C TYR A 57 8.65 9.95 6.71
N GLY A 58 8.68 11.17 6.15
CA GLY A 58 9.87 12.02 6.17
C GLY A 58 10.99 11.50 5.25
N GLU A 59 10.72 10.51 4.40
CA GLU A 59 11.71 9.90 3.49
C GLU A 59 11.66 10.56 2.11
N THR A 60 12.85 10.90 1.59
CA THR A 60 13.08 11.38 0.22
C THR A 60 13.89 10.33 -0.56
N PRO A 61 13.96 10.41 -1.91
CA PRO A 61 14.83 9.52 -2.68
C PRO A 61 16.28 9.52 -2.18
N GLN A 62 16.81 10.69 -1.82
CA GLN A 62 18.17 10.85 -1.34
C GLN A 62 18.37 10.23 0.05
N SER A 63 17.42 10.44 0.99
CA SER A 63 17.52 9.85 2.33
C SER A 63 17.44 8.32 2.26
N ILE A 64 16.56 7.76 1.42
CA ILE A 64 16.46 6.32 1.19
C ILE A 64 17.78 5.75 0.69
N GLN A 65 18.37 6.37 -0.35
CA GLN A 65 19.66 5.94 -0.90
C GLN A 65 20.77 5.99 0.14
N THR A 66 20.89 7.11 0.89
CA THR A 66 21.90 7.30 1.93
C THR A 66 21.77 6.26 3.03
N ILE A 67 20.55 6.05 3.56
CA ILE A 67 20.31 5.05 4.63
C ILE A 67 20.65 3.65 4.15
N ILE A 68 20.24 3.27 2.96
CA ILE A 68 20.54 1.93 2.43
C ILE A 68 22.06 1.78 2.25
N LYS A 69 22.71 2.71 1.58
CA LYS A 69 24.14 2.62 1.24
C LYS A 69 25.04 2.67 2.46
N ASP A 70 24.80 3.64 3.36
CA ASP A 70 25.76 3.97 4.41
C ASP A 70 25.46 3.28 5.75
N HIS A 71 24.22 2.82 5.94
CA HIS A 71 23.78 2.25 7.21
C HIS A 71 23.21 0.82 7.12
N LEU A 72 22.37 0.50 6.12
CA LEU A 72 21.80 -0.85 6.03
C LEU A 72 22.75 -1.83 5.32
N ALA A 73 23.25 -1.51 4.13
CA ALA A 73 24.11 -2.40 3.36
C ALA A 73 25.37 -2.87 4.13
N PRO A 74 26.12 -2.01 4.86
CA PRO A 74 27.28 -2.47 5.63
C PRO A 74 26.97 -3.48 6.72
N ARG A 75 25.71 -3.52 7.20
CA ARG A 75 25.27 -4.48 8.23
C ARG A 75 24.75 -5.79 7.66
N LEU A 76 24.35 -5.78 6.38
CA LEU A 76 23.70 -6.90 5.71
C LEU A 76 24.66 -7.68 4.80
N ILE A 77 25.65 -7.01 4.20
CA ILE A 77 26.65 -7.67 3.34
C ILE A 77 27.40 -8.73 4.14
N GLY A 78 27.48 -9.94 3.57
CA GLY A 78 28.11 -11.11 4.21
C GLY A 78 27.14 -11.98 5.01
N LEU A 79 25.91 -11.52 5.31
CA LEU A 79 24.88 -12.36 5.91
C LEU A 79 24.38 -13.40 4.91
N ASP A 80 23.88 -14.51 5.42
CA ASP A 80 23.14 -15.50 4.63
C ASP A 80 21.84 -14.91 4.11
N VAL A 81 21.56 -15.04 2.81
CA VAL A 81 20.31 -14.59 2.21
C VAL A 81 19.08 -15.25 2.86
N ALA A 82 19.25 -16.47 3.39
CA ALA A 82 18.17 -17.20 4.06
C ALA A 82 17.92 -16.74 5.51
N ASP A 83 18.86 -16.01 6.12
CA ASP A 83 18.69 -15.51 7.50
C ASP A 83 18.00 -14.14 7.54
N ILE A 84 16.78 -14.14 7.03
CA ILE A 84 15.90 -12.94 6.98
C ILE A 84 15.68 -12.35 8.38
N GLU A 85 15.60 -13.19 9.41
CA GLU A 85 15.39 -12.74 10.78
C GLU A 85 16.57 -11.91 11.29
N THR A 86 17.81 -12.38 11.09
CA THR A 86 19.01 -11.60 11.45
C THR A 86 19.10 -10.33 10.61
N ALA A 87 18.79 -10.39 9.33
CA ALA A 87 18.79 -9.20 8.47
C ALA A 87 17.81 -8.13 9.01
N ASN A 88 16.60 -8.51 9.39
CA ASN A 88 15.62 -7.58 9.98
C ASN A 88 16.10 -7.02 11.33
N ARG A 89 16.64 -7.85 12.22
CA ARG A 89 17.23 -7.35 13.47
C ARG A 89 18.33 -6.31 13.24
N CYS A 90 19.18 -6.51 12.24
CA CYS A 90 20.21 -5.54 11.87
C CYS A 90 19.64 -4.23 11.32
N MET A 91 18.56 -4.30 10.55
CA MET A 91 17.88 -3.11 10.02
C MET A 91 17.13 -2.36 11.11
N ASP A 92 16.52 -3.04 12.07
CA ASP A 92 15.70 -2.44 13.12
C ASP A 92 16.49 -1.63 14.16
N ILE A 93 17.83 -1.79 14.20
CA ILE A 93 18.71 -0.91 14.96
C ILE A 93 18.60 0.54 14.46
N ILE A 94 18.32 0.74 13.17
CA ILE A 94 18.15 2.06 12.56
C ILE A 94 16.70 2.49 12.77
N ALA A 95 16.52 3.60 13.47
CA ALA A 95 15.17 4.13 13.72
C ALA A 95 14.50 4.61 12.42
N ASN A 96 13.17 4.54 12.34
CA ASN A 96 12.37 4.98 11.19
C ASN A 96 12.83 4.34 9.85
N ASN A 97 12.89 5.14 8.76
CA ASN A 97 13.33 4.70 7.42
C ASN A 97 12.55 3.48 6.93
N HIS A 98 11.23 3.59 7.04
CA HIS A 98 10.29 2.49 6.85
C HIS A 98 10.35 1.93 5.44
N THR A 99 10.30 2.81 4.41
CA THR A 99 10.25 2.34 3.02
C THR A 99 11.61 1.81 2.54
N ALA A 100 12.70 2.39 3.04
CA ALA A 100 14.05 1.87 2.78
C ALA A 100 14.20 0.43 3.30
N LYS A 101 13.80 0.17 4.56
CA LYS A 101 13.86 -1.16 5.18
C LYS A 101 12.88 -2.13 4.51
N GLY A 102 11.65 -1.67 4.26
CA GLY A 102 10.62 -2.49 3.60
C GLY A 102 11.06 -2.97 2.22
N ALA A 103 11.69 -2.10 1.43
CA ALA A 103 12.19 -2.46 0.11
C ALA A 103 13.37 -3.44 0.19
N VAL A 104 14.31 -3.25 1.14
CA VAL A 104 15.42 -4.20 1.34
C VAL A 104 14.89 -5.56 1.77
N ASP A 105 13.93 -5.62 2.71
CA ASP A 105 13.31 -6.89 3.15
C ASP A 105 12.59 -7.61 1.99
N MET A 106 11.79 -6.90 1.20
CA MET A 106 11.10 -7.50 0.05
C MET A 106 12.08 -7.98 -1.02
N ALA A 107 13.14 -7.22 -1.30
CA ALA A 107 14.18 -7.63 -2.24
C ALA A 107 14.98 -8.84 -1.73
N LEU A 108 15.24 -8.96 -0.42
CA LEU A 108 15.85 -10.14 0.19
C LEU A 108 14.99 -11.39 0.01
N HIS A 109 13.67 -11.29 0.21
CA HIS A 109 12.75 -12.41 -0.01
C HIS A 109 12.77 -12.89 -1.46
N GLU A 110 12.78 -11.98 -2.44
CA GLU A 110 12.90 -12.37 -3.85
C GLU A 110 14.26 -12.96 -4.18
N CYS A 111 15.34 -12.39 -3.64
CA CYS A 111 16.68 -12.97 -3.81
C CYS A 111 16.74 -14.39 -3.24
N LEU A 112 16.14 -14.62 -2.06
CA LEU A 112 16.05 -15.95 -1.45
C LEU A 112 15.23 -16.92 -2.32
N ALA A 113 14.10 -16.49 -2.85
CA ALA A 113 13.31 -17.29 -3.78
C ALA A 113 14.14 -17.69 -5.01
N ALA A 114 14.86 -16.75 -5.61
CA ALA A 114 15.71 -16.98 -6.76
C ALA A 114 16.85 -17.98 -6.45
N THR A 115 17.48 -17.94 -5.25
CA THR A 115 18.49 -18.93 -4.84
C THR A 115 17.92 -20.35 -4.71
N ARG A 116 16.61 -20.50 -4.61
CA ARG A 116 15.88 -21.77 -4.58
C ARG A 116 15.30 -22.17 -5.95
N ASN A 117 15.64 -21.42 -7.00
CA ASN A 117 15.06 -21.58 -8.34
C ASN A 117 13.52 -21.46 -8.34
N GLN A 118 12.98 -20.57 -7.54
CA GLN A 118 11.56 -20.28 -7.43
C GLN A 118 11.29 -18.83 -7.84
N SER A 119 10.11 -18.58 -8.43
CA SER A 119 9.58 -17.22 -8.49
C SER A 119 9.19 -16.75 -7.08
N LEU A 120 9.12 -15.42 -6.86
CA LEU A 120 8.62 -14.90 -5.60
C LEU A 120 7.18 -15.37 -5.32
N LEU A 121 6.35 -15.49 -6.36
CA LEU A 121 4.98 -15.99 -6.24
C LEU A 121 4.93 -17.45 -5.75
N ASP A 122 5.80 -18.32 -6.27
CA ASP A 122 5.87 -19.71 -5.84
C ASP A 122 6.47 -19.85 -4.45
N PHE A 123 7.47 -19.02 -4.13
CA PHE A 123 8.10 -18.97 -2.81
C PHE A 123 7.14 -18.53 -1.71
N MET A 124 6.36 -17.46 -1.96
CA MET A 124 5.35 -16.97 -1.01
C MET A 124 4.11 -17.88 -0.96
N ALA A 125 3.84 -18.63 -2.03
CA ALA A 125 2.77 -19.61 -2.19
C ALA A 125 1.39 -19.12 -1.68
N PRO A 126 0.90 -17.95 -2.09
CA PRO A 126 -0.37 -17.45 -1.61
C PRO A 126 -1.52 -18.34 -2.11
N PRO A 127 -2.46 -18.77 -1.22
CA PRO A 127 -3.58 -19.61 -1.61
C PRO A 127 -4.58 -18.90 -2.52
N ASN A 128 -4.74 -17.56 -2.36
CA ASN A 128 -5.63 -16.76 -3.17
C ASN A 128 -4.86 -16.19 -4.37
N ARG A 129 -5.28 -16.56 -5.58
CA ARG A 129 -4.64 -16.09 -6.83
C ARG A 129 -5.43 -14.96 -7.49
N GLN A 130 -6.67 -14.73 -7.09
CA GLN A 130 -7.53 -13.65 -7.56
C GLN A 130 -7.67 -12.62 -6.43
N ILE A 131 -7.04 -11.46 -6.60
CA ILE A 131 -7.03 -10.40 -5.59
C ILE A 131 -8.05 -9.34 -5.96
N ARG A 132 -9.09 -9.19 -5.14
CA ARG A 132 -10.05 -8.09 -5.31
C ARG A 132 -9.38 -6.78 -4.97
N VAL A 133 -9.50 -5.80 -5.86
CA VAL A 133 -8.81 -4.51 -5.68
C VAL A 133 -9.79 -3.36 -5.57
N SER A 134 -9.39 -2.33 -4.83
CA SER A 134 -10.06 -1.04 -4.77
C SER A 134 -9.23 0.04 -5.47
N TYR A 135 -9.91 1.09 -5.91
CA TYR A 135 -9.32 2.26 -6.54
C TYR A 135 -9.55 3.51 -5.68
N ILE A 136 -8.47 4.26 -5.44
CA ILE A 136 -8.53 5.50 -4.67
C ILE A 136 -8.94 6.63 -5.61
N LEU A 137 -10.15 7.14 -5.44
CA LEU A 137 -10.64 8.30 -6.13
C LEU A 137 -10.00 9.55 -5.52
N GLY A 138 -9.18 10.26 -6.29
CA GLY A 138 -8.51 11.48 -5.84
C GLY A 138 -9.50 12.61 -5.59
N MET A 139 -9.12 13.55 -4.71
CA MET A 139 -9.95 14.72 -4.41
C MET A 139 -9.87 15.74 -5.56
N SER A 140 -11.03 16.10 -6.12
CA SER A 140 -11.20 17.11 -7.18
C SER A 140 -12.61 17.68 -7.12
N ASP A 141 -13.01 18.44 -8.13
CA ASP A 141 -14.42 18.80 -8.28
C ASP A 141 -15.30 17.57 -8.59
N ARG A 142 -16.57 17.66 -8.26
CA ARG A 142 -17.53 16.53 -8.38
C ARG A 142 -17.63 15.97 -9.79
N GLN A 143 -17.57 16.83 -10.81
CA GLN A 143 -17.73 16.39 -12.21
C GLN A 143 -16.49 15.58 -12.66
N THR A 144 -15.30 16.05 -12.32
CA THR A 144 -14.03 15.35 -12.56
C THR A 144 -13.99 14.00 -11.85
N MET A 145 -14.39 13.96 -10.56
CA MET A 145 -14.44 12.71 -9.80
C MET A 145 -15.42 11.70 -10.37
N LEU A 146 -16.61 12.15 -10.81
CA LEU A 146 -17.58 11.27 -11.45
C LEU A 146 -17.08 10.73 -12.80
N ALA A 147 -16.43 11.57 -13.59
CA ALA A 147 -15.82 11.14 -14.86
C ALA A 147 -14.71 10.11 -14.64
N GLU A 148 -13.86 10.34 -13.64
CA GLU A 148 -12.79 9.38 -13.25
C GLU A 148 -13.40 8.05 -12.78
N ALA A 149 -14.46 8.09 -11.95
CA ALA A 149 -15.14 6.90 -11.47
C ALA A 149 -15.71 6.05 -12.62
N LYS A 150 -16.35 6.69 -13.62
CA LYS A 150 -16.84 6.00 -14.83
C LYS A 150 -15.68 5.37 -15.62
N GLN A 151 -14.65 6.14 -15.89
CA GLN A 151 -13.49 5.67 -16.63
C GLN A 151 -12.85 4.43 -15.99
N VAL A 152 -12.65 4.44 -14.66
CA VAL A 152 -12.04 3.30 -13.98
C VAL A 152 -12.99 2.11 -13.84
N TYR A 153 -14.30 2.35 -13.72
CA TYR A 153 -15.31 1.30 -13.76
C TYR A 153 -15.29 0.55 -15.10
N ASP A 154 -15.22 1.29 -16.21
CA ASP A 154 -15.08 0.71 -17.56
C ASP A 154 -13.78 -0.08 -17.73
N ARG A 155 -12.71 0.31 -17.00
CA ARG A 155 -11.44 -0.42 -16.92
C ARG A 155 -11.47 -1.61 -15.95
N GLY A 156 -12.63 -1.95 -15.40
CA GLY A 156 -12.85 -3.13 -14.57
C GLY A 156 -12.81 -2.90 -13.06
N VAL A 157 -12.66 -1.67 -12.55
CA VAL A 157 -12.76 -1.36 -11.11
C VAL A 157 -14.18 -1.63 -10.59
N ARG A 158 -14.29 -2.25 -9.39
CA ARG A 158 -15.56 -2.59 -8.74
C ARG A 158 -15.63 -2.14 -7.28
N VAL A 159 -14.58 -1.50 -6.78
CA VAL A 159 -14.55 -0.94 -5.43
C VAL A 159 -13.87 0.43 -5.48
N LEU A 160 -14.53 1.48 -5.02
CA LEU A 160 -13.95 2.82 -4.93
C LEU A 160 -13.75 3.22 -3.47
N LYS A 161 -12.59 3.76 -3.18
CA LYS A 161 -12.26 4.50 -1.96
C LYS A 161 -12.49 5.98 -2.21
N VAL A 162 -13.40 6.59 -1.46
CA VAL A 162 -13.76 8.00 -1.56
C VAL A 162 -13.17 8.75 -0.37
N LYS A 163 -12.44 9.83 -0.64
CA LYS A 163 -11.91 10.70 0.42
C LYS A 163 -13.02 11.57 0.99
N VAL A 164 -13.08 11.67 2.34
CA VAL A 164 -14.05 12.48 3.09
C VAL A 164 -13.36 13.28 4.18
N GLY A 165 -14.07 14.24 4.80
CA GLY A 165 -13.60 14.96 5.99
C GLY A 165 -13.10 16.39 5.76
N ARG A 166 -12.97 16.87 4.49
CA ARG A 166 -12.67 18.29 4.22
C ARG A 166 -13.92 19.16 4.26
N ASN A 167 -14.96 18.73 3.60
CA ASN A 167 -16.29 19.35 3.60
C ASN A 167 -17.33 18.22 3.58
N PHE A 168 -17.77 17.83 4.74
CA PHE A 168 -18.61 16.64 4.90
C PHE A 168 -19.93 16.71 4.11
N THR A 169 -20.53 17.90 3.96
CA THR A 169 -21.72 18.08 3.14
C THR A 169 -21.46 17.80 1.66
N ASP A 170 -20.34 18.28 1.13
CA ASP A 170 -19.95 18.03 -0.27
C ASP A 170 -19.59 16.57 -0.48
N ASP A 171 -18.94 15.94 0.53
CA ASP A 171 -18.59 14.51 0.50
C ASP A 171 -19.86 13.65 0.40
N LEU A 172 -20.88 13.91 1.22
CA LEU A 172 -22.18 13.22 1.13
C LEU A 172 -22.85 13.42 -0.24
N ASN A 173 -22.78 14.63 -0.79
CA ASN A 173 -23.33 14.93 -2.11
C ASN A 173 -22.60 14.18 -3.23
N LEU A 174 -21.30 14.04 -3.14
CA LEU A 174 -20.51 13.21 -4.07
C LEU A 174 -20.91 11.74 -3.98
N ILE A 175 -21.02 11.19 -2.76
CA ILE A 175 -21.43 9.80 -2.54
C ILE A 175 -22.82 9.55 -3.13
N ARG A 176 -23.80 10.42 -2.88
CA ARG A 176 -25.14 10.33 -3.51
C ARG A 176 -25.07 10.36 -5.03
N THR A 177 -24.20 11.20 -5.59
CA THR A 177 -24.02 11.30 -7.06
C THR A 177 -23.44 9.99 -7.62
N LEU A 178 -22.43 9.42 -6.97
CA LEU A 178 -21.85 8.14 -7.37
C LEU A 178 -22.88 7.00 -7.29
N GLN A 179 -23.66 6.93 -6.21
CA GLN A 179 -24.70 5.91 -6.06
C GLN A 179 -25.80 6.02 -7.11
N ALA A 180 -26.23 7.24 -7.43
CA ALA A 180 -27.23 7.46 -8.47
C ALA A 180 -26.71 7.06 -9.86
N GLU A 181 -25.44 7.34 -10.15
CA GLU A 181 -24.80 7.01 -11.42
C GLU A 181 -24.62 5.50 -11.60
N PHE A 182 -24.25 4.79 -10.53
CA PHE A 182 -23.97 3.36 -10.55
C PHE A 182 -25.10 2.51 -9.96
N VAL A 183 -26.33 3.03 -9.97
CA VAL A 183 -27.52 2.29 -9.47
C VAL A 183 -27.68 0.97 -10.23
N GLY A 184 -27.84 -0.13 -9.48
CA GLY A 184 -27.97 -1.48 -10.06
C GLY A 184 -26.66 -2.10 -10.57
N SER A 185 -25.53 -1.43 -10.41
CA SER A 185 -24.18 -1.99 -10.68
C SER A 185 -23.65 -2.78 -9.48
N ASP A 186 -22.52 -3.45 -9.69
CA ASP A 186 -21.77 -4.18 -8.66
C ASP A 186 -20.67 -3.32 -7.98
N LEU A 187 -20.77 -1.99 -8.09
CA LEU A 187 -19.80 -1.06 -7.50
C LEU A 187 -19.99 -0.96 -5.98
N TRP A 188 -18.90 -1.11 -5.24
CA TRP A 188 -18.84 -0.91 -3.79
C TRP A 188 -18.11 0.39 -3.45
N LEU A 189 -18.55 1.06 -2.39
CA LEU A 189 -17.94 2.28 -1.90
C LEU A 189 -17.48 2.12 -0.46
N TYR A 190 -16.31 2.65 -0.13
CA TYR A 190 -15.86 2.88 1.23
C TYR A 190 -15.20 4.26 1.34
N ALA A 191 -15.10 4.77 2.56
CA ALA A 191 -14.60 6.11 2.81
C ALA A 191 -13.21 6.09 3.46
N ASP A 192 -12.43 7.17 3.24
CA ASP A 192 -11.20 7.43 3.95
C ASP A 192 -11.20 8.89 4.39
N ALA A 193 -11.21 9.08 5.70
CA ALA A 193 -11.28 10.40 6.31
C ALA A 193 -9.89 11.02 6.55
N ASN A 194 -8.81 10.25 6.48
CA ASN A 194 -7.45 10.72 6.80
C ASN A 194 -7.44 11.62 8.07
N GLU A 195 -8.05 11.12 9.15
CA GLU A 195 -8.17 11.80 10.45
C GLU A 195 -9.07 13.06 10.45
N GLY A 196 -9.84 13.28 9.37
CA GLY A 196 -10.49 14.57 9.09
C GLY A 196 -11.91 14.72 9.63
N LEU A 197 -12.54 13.73 10.29
CA LEU A 197 -13.88 13.90 10.83
C LEU A 197 -13.89 14.79 12.07
N ASN A 198 -15.01 15.51 12.26
CA ASN A 198 -15.20 16.33 13.45
C ASN A 198 -15.43 15.44 14.68
N LEU A 199 -14.56 15.55 15.68
CA LEU A 199 -14.61 14.73 16.89
C LEU A 199 -16.00 14.69 17.54
N ASN A 200 -16.67 15.85 17.67
CA ASN A 200 -17.97 15.97 18.32
C ASN A 200 -19.14 15.43 17.49
N GLN A 201 -18.92 15.16 16.22
CA GLN A 201 -19.92 14.70 15.25
C GLN A 201 -19.56 13.35 14.63
N ALA A 202 -18.40 12.79 14.93
CA ALA A 202 -17.84 11.63 14.24
C ALA A 202 -18.83 10.46 14.20
N GLU A 203 -19.48 10.11 15.29
CA GLU A 203 -20.47 9.02 15.32
C GLU A 203 -21.65 9.32 14.40
N THR A 204 -22.19 10.54 14.44
CA THR A 204 -23.30 10.95 13.54
C THR A 204 -22.85 10.90 12.09
N GLN A 205 -21.64 11.39 11.79
CA GLN A 205 -21.07 11.36 10.43
C GLN A 205 -20.87 9.92 9.93
N LEU A 206 -20.45 9.00 10.79
CA LEU A 206 -20.34 7.58 10.43
C LEU A 206 -21.70 6.97 10.13
N ARG A 207 -22.75 7.29 10.90
CA ARG A 207 -24.11 6.81 10.63
C ARG A 207 -24.65 7.37 9.31
N GLU A 208 -24.42 8.65 9.00
CA GLU A 208 -24.81 9.24 7.72
C GLU A 208 -24.09 8.59 6.52
N LEU A 209 -22.80 8.23 6.67
CA LEU A 209 -22.06 7.47 5.66
C LEU A 209 -22.64 6.06 5.49
N ALA A 210 -22.98 5.37 6.60
CA ALA A 210 -23.58 4.05 6.58
C ALA A 210 -24.97 4.07 5.89
N ASP A 211 -25.81 5.07 6.19
CA ASP A 211 -27.12 5.27 5.56
C ASP A 211 -27.02 5.48 4.04
N LEU A 212 -25.89 6.01 3.57
CA LEU A 212 -25.53 6.11 2.16
C LEU A 212 -24.83 4.85 1.62
N GLY A 213 -24.82 3.71 2.34
CA GLY A 213 -24.28 2.45 1.85
C GLY A 213 -22.76 2.41 1.76
N ILE A 214 -22.04 3.28 2.46
CA ILE A 214 -20.60 3.15 2.66
C ILE A 214 -20.34 1.91 3.54
N LEU A 215 -19.40 1.06 3.13
CA LEU A 215 -19.18 -0.23 3.78
C LEU A 215 -18.30 -0.16 5.03
N TYR A 216 -17.31 0.72 5.03
CA TYR A 216 -16.34 0.94 6.12
C TYR A 216 -15.63 2.29 5.93
N VAL A 217 -15.01 2.80 6.99
CA VAL A 217 -14.30 4.07 6.99
C VAL A 217 -12.87 3.90 7.50
N GLU A 218 -11.90 4.55 6.83
CA GLU A 218 -10.50 4.53 7.22
C GLU A 218 -10.13 5.79 7.98
N GLU A 219 -9.39 5.61 9.09
CA GLU A 219 -8.85 6.67 9.98
C GLU A 219 -9.82 7.85 10.16
N PRO A 220 -10.95 7.65 10.85
CA PRO A 220 -11.94 8.71 11.02
C PRO A 220 -11.46 9.86 11.91
N LEU A 221 -10.67 9.58 12.93
CA LEU A 221 -10.16 10.53 13.93
C LEU A 221 -8.64 10.48 14.03
N PRO A 222 -8.00 11.58 14.50
CA PRO A 222 -6.56 11.63 14.76
C PRO A 222 -6.04 10.45 15.59
N VAL A 223 -4.87 9.94 15.22
CA VAL A 223 -4.22 8.77 15.83
C VAL A 223 -4.00 8.98 17.34
N GLU A 224 -3.72 10.22 17.77
CA GLU A 224 -3.46 10.59 19.16
C GLU A 224 -4.70 10.48 20.04
N LEU A 225 -5.90 10.55 19.46
CA LEU A 225 -7.19 10.51 20.19
C LEU A 225 -7.62 9.07 20.47
N ILE A 226 -6.78 8.31 21.18
CA ILE A 226 -6.98 6.87 21.35
C ILE A 226 -8.27 6.53 22.09
N LEU A 227 -8.63 7.29 23.14
CA LEU A 227 -9.82 7.04 23.95
C LEU A 227 -11.11 7.35 23.18
N GLU A 228 -11.09 8.43 22.41
CA GLU A 228 -12.20 8.83 21.53
C GLU A 228 -12.39 7.81 20.40
N ARG A 229 -11.30 7.27 19.87
CA ARG A 229 -11.34 6.20 18.86
C ARG A 229 -11.88 4.89 19.43
N VAL A 230 -11.58 4.57 20.68
CA VAL A 230 -12.21 3.45 21.41
C VAL A 230 -13.72 3.65 21.50
N GLY A 231 -14.16 4.84 21.91
CA GLY A 231 -15.58 5.19 22.00
C GLY A 231 -16.28 5.13 20.64
N LEU A 232 -15.66 5.69 19.63
CA LEU A 232 -16.21 5.71 18.26
C LEU A 232 -16.36 4.29 17.69
N ARG A 233 -15.35 3.44 17.87
CA ARG A 233 -15.42 2.03 17.44
C ARG A 233 -16.51 1.27 18.22
N ALA A 234 -16.65 1.50 19.51
CA ALA A 234 -17.66 0.86 20.35
C ALA A 234 -19.11 1.27 20.01
N ALA A 235 -19.31 2.40 19.33
CA ALA A 235 -20.62 2.83 18.84
C ALA A 235 -21.13 1.99 17.65
N GLU A 236 -20.29 1.17 17.04
CA GLU A 236 -20.61 0.25 15.94
C GLU A 236 -21.41 0.90 14.78
N ALA A 237 -21.19 2.21 14.55
CA ALA A 237 -21.88 2.94 13.51
C ALA A 237 -21.45 2.51 12.09
N LEU A 238 -20.16 2.21 11.92
CA LEU A 238 -19.55 1.73 10.67
C LEU A 238 -18.23 1.05 11.01
N PRO A 239 -17.84 -0.08 10.36
CA PRO A 239 -16.54 -0.70 10.60
C PRO A 239 -15.38 0.25 10.30
N ILE A 240 -14.37 0.28 11.16
CA ILE A 240 -13.23 1.20 11.09
C ILE A 240 -12.00 0.47 10.58
N ILE A 241 -11.34 1.05 9.56
CA ILE A 241 -10.03 0.62 9.08
C ILE A 241 -8.94 1.44 9.79
N ALA A 242 -7.93 0.75 10.32
CA ALA A 242 -6.71 1.32 10.86
C ALA A 242 -5.61 1.33 9.80
N ASP A 243 -5.04 2.51 9.48
CA ASP A 243 -3.93 2.72 8.56
C ASP A 243 -2.73 3.38 9.28
N ASP A 244 -2.76 4.69 9.43
CA ASP A 244 -1.65 5.43 10.05
C ASP A 244 -1.54 5.17 11.56
N SER A 245 -2.63 4.78 12.22
CA SER A 245 -2.62 4.30 13.61
C SER A 245 -1.87 2.98 13.80
N THR A 246 -1.66 2.20 12.74
CA THR A 246 -1.00 0.88 12.75
C THR A 246 0.25 0.85 11.88
N PHE A 247 1.11 1.83 12.02
CA PHE A 247 2.31 2.06 11.19
C PHE A 247 3.29 0.89 11.15
N GLY A 248 3.29 0.04 12.18
CA GLY A 248 4.12 -1.15 12.29
C GLY A 248 3.65 -2.04 13.45
N PRO A 249 4.36 -3.16 13.73
CA PRO A 249 3.93 -4.14 14.72
C PRO A 249 3.70 -3.57 16.13
N GLN A 250 4.52 -2.60 16.56
CA GLN A 250 4.39 -1.99 17.89
C GLN A 250 3.13 -1.13 18.00
N ALA A 251 2.86 -0.30 16.96
CA ALA A 251 1.65 0.50 16.90
C ALA A 251 0.41 -0.40 16.82
N LEU A 252 0.44 -1.44 15.98
CA LEU A 252 -0.64 -2.43 15.90
C LEU A 252 -0.93 -3.10 17.25
N ASN A 253 0.10 -3.47 18.00
CA ASN A 253 -0.09 -4.06 19.34
C ASN A 253 -0.82 -3.11 20.30
N ARG A 254 -0.53 -1.80 20.22
CA ARG A 254 -1.26 -0.77 20.99
C ARG A 254 -2.73 -0.73 20.57
N GLU A 255 -3.00 -0.62 19.27
CA GLU A 255 -4.36 -0.50 18.74
C GLU A 255 -5.22 -1.75 19.02
N LEU A 256 -4.64 -2.95 18.95
CA LEU A 256 -5.30 -4.19 19.35
C LEU A 256 -5.68 -4.21 20.84
N ARG A 257 -4.78 -3.76 21.71
CA ARG A 257 -5.04 -3.70 23.17
C ARG A 257 -6.18 -2.75 23.53
N PHE A 258 -6.30 -1.64 22.81
CA PHE A 258 -7.38 -0.66 22.99
C PHE A 258 -8.62 -0.97 22.16
N ASN A 259 -8.53 -1.90 21.21
CA ASN A 259 -9.65 -2.29 20.34
C ASN A 259 -10.25 -1.11 19.55
N THR A 260 -9.41 -0.32 18.88
CA THR A 260 -9.80 0.94 18.21
C THR A 260 -10.30 0.76 16.79
N PHE A 261 -10.20 -0.44 16.20
CA PHE A 261 -10.50 -0.69 14.80
C PHE A 261 -11.09 -2.09 14.55
N ASP A 262 -11.58 -2.33 13.37
CA ASP A 262 -12.15 -3.60 12.90
C ASP A 262 -11.33 -4.24 11.78
N ILE A 263 -10.73 -3.44 10.90
CA ILE A 263 -9.98 -3.89 9.71
C ILE A 263 -8.59 -3.26 9.74
N LEU A 264 -7.55 -4.07 9.58
CA LEU A 264 -6.16 -3.62 9.46
C LEU A 264 -5.80 -3.36 8.01
N ASN A 265 -5.24 -2.19 7.71
CA ASN A 265 -4.65 -1.86 6.42
C ASN A 265 -3.13 -2.05 6.47
N ILE A 266 -2.61 -3.17 5.93
CA ILE A 266 -1.17 -3.45 5.87
C ILE A 266 -0.58 -2.82 4.61
N LYS A 267 0.50 -2.05 4.76
CA LYS A 267 1.24 -1.47 3.64
C LYS A 267 2.63 -2.08 3.54
N THR A 268 2.79 -3.11 2.71
CA THR A 268 4.06 -3.85 2.56
C THR A 268 5.24 -2.95 2.18
N ALA A 269 5.01 -1.85 1.48
CA ALA A 269 6.04 -0.90 1.11
C ALA A 269 6.71 -0.24 2.33
N ARG A 270 6.01 -0.09 3.47
CA ARG A 270 6.59 0.48 4.71
C ARG A 270 7.03 -0.58 5.72
N THR A 271 6.50 -1.81 5.66
CA THR A 271 6.75 -2.85 6.65
C THR A 271 7.52 -4.06 6.10
N GLY A 272 7.79 -4.09 4.79
CA GLY A 272 8.36 -5.27 4.14
C GLY A 272 7.44 -6.49 4.27
N TYR A 273 7.91 -7.66 3.88
CA TYR A 273 7.15 -8.90 4.06
C TYR A 273 7.22 -9.44 5.48
N SER A 274 8.36 -9.28 6.14
CA SER A 274 8.60 -9.82 7.49
C SER A 274 7.67 -9.20 8.53
N HIS A 275 7.70 -7.89 8.68
CA HIS A 275 6.81 -7.21 9.62
C HIS A 275 5.34 -7.24 9.17
N SER A 276 5.05 -7.20 7.86
CA SER A 276 3.69 -7.37 7.34
C SER A 276 3.11 -8.74 7.74
N ARG A 277 3.90 -9.82 7.65
CA ARG A 277 3.45 -11.15 8.09
C ARG A 277 3.23 -11.22 9.60
N GLN A 278 4.10 -10.58 10.38
CA GLN A 278 3.89 -10.45 11.81
C GLN A 278 2.57 -9.72 12.12
N MET A 279 2.32 -8.60 11.45
CA MET A 279 1.08 -7.82 11.61
C MET A 279 -0.16 -8.62 11.17
N LEU A 280 -0.09 -9.35 10.06
CA LEU A 280 -1.16 -10.24 9.62
C LEU A 280 -1.50 -11.29 10.69
N ASN A 281 -0.49 -11.96 11.25
CA ASN A 281 -0.71 -12.96 12.30
C ASN A 281 -1.32 -12.33 13.57
N MET A 282 -0.88 -11.12 13.95
CA MET A 282 -1.44 -10.40 15.10
C MET A 282 -2.91 -10.01 14.85
N ALA A 283 -3.25 -9.56 13.64
CA ALA A 283 -4.62 -9.19 13.29
C ALA A 283 -5.54 -10.41 13.30
N ILE A 284 -5.13 -11.54 12.71
CA ILE A 284 -5.87 -12.81 12.74
C ILE A 284 -6.11 -13.27 14.18
N ALA A 285 -5.06 -13.25 15.02
CA ALA A 285 -5.18 -13.62 16.44
C ALA A 285 -6.11 -12.67 17.20
N GLY A 286 -6.18 -11.39 16.81
CA GLY A 286 -7.08 -10.38 17.35
C GLY A 286 -8.48 -10.36 16.71
N HIS A 287 -8.81 -11.34 15.86
CA HIS A 287 -10.09 -11.41 15.12
C HIS A 287 -10.40 -10.13 14.32
N LYS A 288 -9.39 -9.55 13.69
CA LYS A 288 -9.52 -8.37 12.83
C LYS A 288 -9.50 -8.77 11.36
N GLY A 289 -10.32 -8.08 10.55
CA GLY A 289 -10.21 -8.15 9.11
C GLY A 289 -8.88 -7.56 8.62
N VAL A 290 -8.43 -7.95 7.44
CA VAL A 290 -7.17 -7.44 6.87
C VAL A 290 -7.33 -7.12 5.39
N MET A 291 -6.73 -6.00 4.98
CA MET A 291 -6.52 -5.58 3.61
C MET A 291 -5.07 -5.14 3.39
N VAL A 292 -4.68 -4.98 2.12
CA VAL A 292 -3.37 -4.42 1.75
C VAL A 292 -3.56 -3.05 1.11
N GLY A 293 -2.87 -2.05 1.68
CA GLY A 293 -2.98 -0.67 1.26
C GLY A 293 -1.97 -0.25 0.20
N SER A 294 -2.22 0.92 -0.36
CA SER A 294 -1.39 1.55 -1.39
C SER A 294 -0.36 2.51 -0.79
N GLN A 295 0.77 2.61 -1.50
CA GLN A 295 1.78 3.66 -1.30
C GLN A 295 2.03 4.46 -2.59
N ALA A 296 1.03 4.51 -3.48
CA ALA A 296 1.20 5.05 -4.82
C ALA A 296 2.37 4.37 -5.56
N SER A 297 2.38 3.05 -5.53
CA SER A 297 3.46 2.21 -6.05
C SER A 297 3.46 2.15 -7.58
N SER A 298 4.64 1.90 -8.17
CA SER A 298 4.76 1.45 -9.55
C SER A 298 4.11 0.07 -9.74
N THR A 299 4.07 -0.42 -10.98
CA THR A 299 3.63 -1.80 -11.24
C THR A 299 4.48 -2.82 -10.47
N LEU A 300 5.79 -2.60 -10.32
CA LEU A 300 6.66 -3.50 -9.54
C LEU A 300 6.18 -3.60 -8.08
N GLY A 301 6.00 -2.47 -7.40
CA GLY A 301 5.53 -2.45 -6.02
C GLY A 301 4.10 -2.98 -5.88
N THR A 302 3.23 -2.71 -6.86
CA THR A 302 1.89 -3.28 -6.92
C THR A 302 1.94 -4.81 -6.98
N ILE A 303 2.79 -5.41 -7.81
CA ILE A 303 2.96 -6.87 -7.88
C ILE A 303 3.44 -7.44 -6.54
N ARG A 304 4.43 -6.78 -5.90
CA ARG A 304 4.93 -7.22 -4.58
C ARG A 304 3.82 -7.21 -3.53
N ALA A 305 3.03 -6.15 -3.49
CA ALA A 305 1.89 -6.03 -2.57
C ALA A 305 0.77 -7.03 -2.91
N ALA A 306 0.50 -7.28 -4.19
CA ALA A 306 -0.53 -8.23 -4.64
C ALA A 306 -0.18 -9.68 -4.24
N ILE A 307 1.08 -10.09 -4.35
CA ILE A 307 1.54 -11.42 -3.90
C ILE A 307 1.28 -11.57 -2.39
N PHE A 308 1.55 -10.55 -1.59
CA PHE A 308 1.25 -10.56 -0.17
C PHE A 308 -0.26 -10.59 0.10
N ALA A 309 -1.06 -9.83 -0.66
CA ALA A 309 -2.52 -9.78 -0.53
C ALA A 309 -3.19 -11.14 -0.82
N GLY A 310 -2.52 -12.05 -1.52
CA GLY A 310 -2.99 -13.41 -1.74
C GLY A 310 -2.85 -14.36 -0.55
N LEU A 311 -2.21 -13.94 0.55
CA LEU A 311 -2.05 -14.78 1.73
C LEU A 311 -3.37 -15.01 2.46
N ALA A 312 -3.47 -16.16 3.13
CA ALA A 312 -4.65 -16.47 3.94
C ALA A 312 -4.87 -15.45 5.06
N GLY A 313 -6.11 -15.07 5.29
CA GLY A 313 -6.51 -14.06 6.28
C GLY A 313 -6.57 -12.63 5.73
N ILE A 314 -6.29 -12.40 4.44
CA ILE A 314 -6.48 -11.12 3.77
C ILE A 314 -7.73 -11.25 2.89
N GLU A 315 -8.84 -10.65 3.32
CA GLU A 315 -10.17 -10.91 2.75
C GLU A 315 -10.83 -9.64 2.19
N TYR A 316 -10.36 -8.45 2.58
CA TYR A 316 -10.93 -7.18 2.12
C TYR A 316 -10.28 -6.72 0.82
N PRO A 317 -11.02 -5.98 -0.03
CA PRO A 317 -10.47 -5.41 -1.26
C PRO A 317 -9.23 -4.58 -0.98
N SER A 318 -8.14 -4.87 -1.67
CA SER A 318 -6.84 -4.23 -1.45
C SER A 318 -6.59 -3.07 -2.42
N GLU A 319 -5.87 -2.03 -1.98
CA GLU A 319 -5.64 -0.79 -2.74
C GLU A 319 -4.53 -0.94 -3.78
N LEU A 320 -4.69 -1.88 -4.71
CA LEU A 320 -3.63 -2.31 -5.62
C LEU A 320 -3.88 -1.89 -7.08
N SER A 321 -4.47 -0.73 -7.29
CA SER A 321 -4.82 -0.24 -8.62
C SER A 321 -4.13 1.08 -9.03
N PHE A 322 -3.10 1.51 -8.29
CA PHE A 322 -2.44 2.79 -8.56
C PHE A 322 -1.81 2.85 -9.96
N PHE A 323 -1.38 1.72 -10.53
CA PHE A 323 -0.91 1.63 -11.92
C PHE A 323 -1.89 2.19 -12.95
N LEU A 324 -3.20 2.28 -12.63
CA LEU A 324 -4.21 2.91 -13.49
C LEU A 324 -4.05 4.44 -13.57
N LYS A 325 -3.32 5.05 -12.64
CA LYS A 325 -3.00 6.49 -12.61
C LYS A 325 -1.66 6.83 -13.28
N LEU A 326 -0.86 5.84 -13.62
CA LEU A 326 0.42 6.06 -14.29
C LEU A 326 0.24 6.19 -15.81
N GLU A 327 0.96 7.12 -16.42
CA GLU A 327 1.02 7.27 -17.87
C GLU A 327 1.96 6.24 -18.51
N ASP A 328 3.06 5.94 -17.81
CA ASP A 328 4.07 4.97 -18.23
C ASP A 328 4.73 4.32 -16.99
N ASP A 329 5.47 3.22 -17.17
CA ASP A 329 6.05 2.45 -16.07
C ASP A 329 7.38 1.78 -16.48
N ILE A 330 8.12 1.23 -15.51
CA ILE A 330 9.42 0.59 -15.67
C ILE A 330 9.34 -0.90 -16.05
N VAL A 331 8.16 -1.46 -16.27
CA VAL A 331 7.98 -2.90 -16.46
C VAL A 331 7.81 -3.29 -17.92
N THR A 332 8.03 -4.57 -18.21
CA THR A 332 7.97 -5.15 -19.56
C THR A 332 6.59 -5.08 -20.22
N ARG A 333 5.53 -5.10 -19.42
CA ARG A 333 4.15 -4.99 -19.90
C ARG A 333 3.21 -4.49 -18.78
N PRO A 334 2.08 -3.86 -19.12
CA PRO A 334 1.11 -3.40 -18.11
C PRO A 334 0.40 -4.54 -17.41
N ILE A 335 -0.14 -4.24 -16.23
CA ILE A 335 -1.09 -5.09 -15.49
C ILE A 335 -2.48 -4.93 -16.09
N GLU A 336 -3.23 -6.03 -16.16
CA GLU A 336 -4.65 -6.03 -16.51
C GLU A 336 -5.50 -6.25 -15.25
N LEU A 337 -6.57 -5.45 -15.14
CA LEU A 337 -7.62 -5.62 -14.15
C LEU A 337 -8.86 -6.20 -14.82
N LYS A 338 -9.41 -7.29 -14.28
CA LYS A 338 -10.62 -7.95 -14.83
C LYS A 338 -11.69 -8.07 -13.74
N ASN A 339 -12.84 -7.40 -13.96
CA ASN A 339 -13.99 -7.48 -13.06
C ASN A 339 -13.64 -7.23 -11.58
N GLY A 340 -12.77 -6.26 -11.30
CA GLY A 340 -12.32 -5.93 -9.95
C GLY A 340 -11.20 -6.79 -9.39
N TYR A 341 -10.61 -7.69 -10.18
CA TYR A 341 -9.58 -8.62 -9.71
C TYR A 341 -8.27 -8.51 -10.49
N LEU A 342 -7.16 -8.63 -9.77
CA LEU A 342 -5.84 -8.97 -10.30
C LEU A 342 -5.64 -10.48 -10.21
N ASP A 343 -5.18 -11.11 -11.30
CA ASP A 343 -4.80 -12.52 -11.32
C ASP A 343 -3.28 -12.65 -11.14
N LEU A 344 -2.84 -13.16 -9.98
CA LEU A 344 -1.43 -13.32 -9.66
C LEU A 344 -0.68 -14.19 -10.67
N ASN A 345 -1.35 -15.14 -11.30
CA ASN A 345 -0.70 -16.00 -12.30
C ASN A 345 -0.29 -15.20 -13.55
N THR A 346 -1.02 -14.13 -13.85
CA THR A 346 -0.66 -13.24 -14.98
C THR A 346 0.42 -12.23 -14.64
N LEU A 347 0.80 -12.10 -13.37
CA LEU A 347 1.81 -11.12 -12.92
C LEU A 347 3.22 -11.72 -12.79
N ALA A 348 3.33 -13.06 -12.77
CA ALA A 348 4.56 -13.77 -12.43
C ALA A 348 5.72 -13.52 -13.41
N ASP A 349 5.43 -13.24 -14.68
CA ASP A 349 6.39 -13.00 -15.76
C ASP A 349 6.65 -11.50 -16.04
N ILE A 350 5.99 -10.60 -15.29
CA ILE A 350 6.24 -9.16 -15.40
C ILE A 350 7.53 -8.82 -14.65
N SER A 351 8.49 -8.27 -15.39
CA SER A 351 9.80 -7.90 -14.86
C SER A 351 10.13 -6.43 -15.15
N VAL A 352 11.17 -5.92 -14.50
CA VAL A 352 11.69 -4.58 -14.79
C VAL A 352 12.39 -4.58 -16.14
N ASP A 353 12.00 -3.64 -17.00
CA ASP A 353 12.65 -3.36 -18.28
C ASP A 353 13.79 -2.36 -18.05
N SER A 354 15.00 -2.76 -18.42
CA SER A 354 16.20 -1.96 -18.18
C SER A 354 16.26 -0.67 -18.99
N ASP A 355 15.66 -0.63 -20.19
CA ASP A 355 15.64 0.56 -21.04
C ASP A 355 14.61 1.57 -20.53
N ARG A 356 13.43 1.09 -20.12
CA ARG A 356 12.42 1.90 -19.45
C ARG A 356 12.93 2.46 -18.14
N LEU A 357 13.58 1.65 -17.30
CA LEU A 357 14.17 2.12 -16.05
C LEU A 357 15.19 3.25 -16.31
N ARG A 358 16.09 3.10 -17.30
CA ARG A 358 17.04 4.15 -17.70
C ARG A 358 16.35 5.43 -18.16
N LYS A 359 15.25 5.32 -18.92
CA LYS A 359 14.44 6.47 -19.36
C LYS A 359 13.98 7.29 -18.17
N PHE A 360 13.44 6.63 -17.13
CA PHE A 360 12.85 7.30 -15.96
C PHE A 360 13.86 7.68 -14.87
N THR A 361 15.06 7.10 -14.86
CA THR A 361 16.18 7.52 -14.01
C THR A 361 16.75 8.87 -14.45
N ASN A 362 16.81 9.13 -15.74
CA ASN A 362 17.34 10.38 -16.28
C ASN A 362 16.41 11.60 -16.12
N ASN A 363 15.17 11.38 -15.70
CA ASN A 363 14.16 12.43 -15.48
C ASN A 363 14.15 12.98 -14.04
N ILE A 364 15.08 12.55 -13.20
CA ILE A 364 15.22 13.08 -11.84
C ILE A 364 16.07 14.34 -11.90
N SER A 365 15.43 15.50 -11.77
CA SER A 365 16.07 16.81 -11.71
C SER A 365 16.59 17.14 -10.31
#